data_a350eed62cec8c9a1bda3992feac2e2a
#
_entry.id   a350eed62cec8c9a1bda3992feac2e2a
#
_cell.length_a   1.000
_cell.length_b   1.000
_cell.length_c   1.000
_cell.angle_alpha   90.00
_cell.angle_beta   90.00
_cell.angle_gamma   90.00
#
_symmetry.space_group_name_H-M   'P 1'
#
loop_
_entity.id
_entity.type
_entity.pdbx_description
1 polymer ?
#
loop_
_entity_poly.entity_id
_entity_poly.type
_entity_poly.pdbx_seq_one_letter_code
_entity_poly.pdbx_strand_id
1 'polypeptide(L)'
;MKSTLRLKFIMLYIIFGFLSIFTVSLLSNQLLLNKLEQDSSQNMYRIANQTATSYLPSYFSNDLSAWSVHSQLQAMQLYLNASVWFVKTDGTLITSAPLDGIEAPEQILEFDPAEIGNNQFISGNYHGYFEEDVITVMAPVTQDFSVQGYLLIHRPVESLKQTCHSLILPVYITMAVIYLLSFLFLIGFEFFVFRPLRQITDCLLYTSDAADEL
;
A
#
# COMPACT_ATOMS: atom_id res chain seq x y z
N MET A 1 -47.93 1.70 17.26
CA MET A 1 -47.41 1.44 15.90
C MET A 1 -46.41 2.51 15.38
N LYS A 2 -46.42 3.74 15.89
CA LYS A 2 -45.64 4.87 15.35
C LYS A 2 -44.13 4.89 15.76
N SER A 3 -43.74 4.25 16.86
CA SER A 3 -42.33 4.17 17.31
C SER A 3 -41.50 3.12 16.52
N THR A 4 -42.18 2.10 16.00
CA THR A 4 -41.53 0.99 15.26
C THR A 4 -40.92 1.42 13.93
N LEU A 5 -41.51 2.41 13.22
CA LEU A 5 -41.01 2.88 11.95
C LEU A 5 -39.67 3.64 12.12
N ARG A 6 -39.59 4.52 13.13
CA ARG A 6 -38.35 5.25 13.46
C ARG A 6 -37.23 4.30 13.84
N LEU A 7 -37.54 3.31 14.71
CA LEU A 7 -36.57 2.33 15.12
C LEU A 7 -36.03 1.53 13.95
N LYS A 8 -36.90 1.16 12.99
CA LYS A 8 -36.51 0.47 11.76
C LYS A 8 -35.57 1.31 10.89
N PHE A 9 -35.83 2.62 10.72
CA PHE A 9 -34.94 3.51 9.97
C PHE A 9 -33.57 3.68 10.66
N ILE A 10 -33.54 3.85 11.97
CA ILE A 10 -32.28 3.94 12.72
C ILE A 10 -31.49 2.63 12.63
N MET A 11 -32.15 1.48 12.79
CA MET A 11 -31.50 0.18 12.62
C MET A 11 -30.94 -0.01 11.20
N LEU A 12 -31.73 0.35 10.17
CA LEU A 12 -31.26 0.27 8.78
C LEU A 12 -30.03 1.16 8.54
N TYR A 13 -30.04 2.36 9.09
CA TYR A 13 -28.89 3.28 8.98
C TYR A 13 -27.64 2.72 9.66
N ILE A 14 -27.79 2.16 10.87
CA ILE A 14 -26.67 1.53 11.59
C ILE A 14 -26.13 0.33 10.81
N ILE A 15 -26.99 -0.54 10.29
CA ILE A 15 -26.60 -1.71 9.48
C ILE A 15 -25.86 -1.24 8.22
N PHE A 16 -26.39 -0.24 7.53
CA PHE A 16 -25.75 0.33 6.36
C PHE A 16 -24.39 0.93 6.67
N GLY A 17 -24.26 1.62 7.81
CA GLY A 17 -23.00 2.14 8.31
C GLY A 17 -21.96 1.05 8.55
N PHE A 18 -22.33 0.00 9.27
CA PHE A 18 -21.43 -1.14 9.50
C PHE A 18 -21.01 -1.82 8.20
N LEU A 19 -21.95 -2.07 7.29
CA LEU A 19 -21.68 -2.69 6.01
C LEU A 19 -20.70 -1.84 5.17
N SER A 20 -20.88 -0.54 5.17
CA SER A 20 -20.04 0.42 4.46
C SER A 20 -18.62 0.45 5.02
N ILE A 21 -18.44 0.52 6.36
CA ILE A 21 -17.13 0.47 7.02
C ILE A 21 -16.43 -0.86 6.69
N PHE A 22 -17.15 -1.97 6.79
CA PHE A 22 -16.62 -3.29 6.51
C PHE A 22 -16.13 -3.42 5.07
N THR A 23 -16.95 -2.97 4.11
CA THR A 23 -16.61 -3.00 2.67
C THR A 23 -15.38 -2.14 2.38
N VAL A 24 -15.33 -0.90 2.88
CA VAL A 24 -14.18 -0.01 2.69
C VAL A 24 -12.93 -0.58 3.35
N SER A 25 -13.05 -1.15 4.55
CA SER A 25 -11.92 -1.76 5.25
C SER A 25 -11.29 -2.91 4.46
N LEU A 26 -12.11 -3.82 3.93
CA LEU A 26 -11.63 -4.95 3.13
C LEU A 26 -10.97 -4.50 1.82
N LEU A 27 -11.65 -3.62 1.08
CA LEU A 27 -11.19 -3.18 -0.22
C LEU A 27 -9.94 -2.28 -0.10
N SER A 28 -9.93 -1.35 0.86
CA SER A 28 -8.81 -0.41 1.02
C SER A 28 -7.51 -1.12 1.39
N ASN A 29 -7.54 -2.12 2.28
CA ASN A 29 -6.33 -2.84 2.68
C ASN A 29 -5.68 -3.58 1.50
N GLN A 30 -6.46 -4.36 0.75
CA GLN A 30 -5.92 -5.12 -0.38
C GLN A 30 -5.47 -4.23 -1.54
N LEU A 31 -6.32 -3.27 -1.94
CA LEU A 31 -6.00 -2.40 -3.07
C LEU A 31 -4.81 -1.49 -2.77
N LEU A 32 -4.72 -0.96 -1.55
CA LEU A 32 -3.64 -0.06 -1.16
C LEU A 32 -2.31 -0.81 -1.05
N LEU A 33 -2.29 -2.02 -0.45
CA LEU A 33 -1.07 -2.81 -0.36
C LEU A 33 -0.54 -3.19 -1.74
N ASN A 34 -1.39 -3.75 -2.61
CA ASN A 34 -1.01 -4.11 -3.98
C ASN A 34 -0.49 -2.89 -4.76
N LYS A 35 -1.12 -1.74 -4.57
CA LYS A 35 -0.68 -0.49 -5.21
C LYS A 35 0.66 -0.02 -4.68
N LEU A 36 0.88 -0.08 -3.36
CA LEU A 36 2.15 0.29 -2.73
C LEU A 36 3.29 -0.66 -3.16
N GLU A 37 3.03 -1.96 -3.27
CA GLU A 37 4.00 -2.93 -3.78
C GLU A 37 4.40 -2.59 -5.22
N GLN A 38 3.42 -2.33 -6.09
CA GLN A 38 3.67 -1.97 -7.48
C GLN A 38 4.42 -0.65 -7.61
N ASP A 39 3.99 0.40 -6.92
CA ASP A 39 4.62 1.72 -6.97
C ASP A 39 6.05 1.67 -6.37
N SER A 40 6.23 0.92 -5.27
CA SER A 40 7.53 0.71 -4.64
C SER A 40 8.49 -0.05 -5.57
N SER A 41 8.05 -1.15 -6.17
CA SER A 41 8.89 -1.94 -7.09
C SER A 41 9.29 -1.15 -8.32
N GLN A 42 8.38 -0.40 -8.92
CA GLN A 42 8.69 0.48 -10.06
C GLN A 42 9.70 1.57 -9.69
N ASN A 43 9.54 2.19 -8.52
CA ASN A 43 10.47 3.21 -8.05
C ASN A 43 11.87 2.62 -7.77
N MET A 44 11.93 1.46 -7.10
CA MET A 44 13.19 0.75 -6.84
C MET A 44 13.86 0.35 -8.14
N TYR A 45 13.11 -0.22 -9.10
CA TYR A 45 13.66 -0.60 -10.40
C TYR A 45 14.20 0.60 -11.17
N ARG A 46 13.51 1.73 -11.17
CA ARG A 46 13.97 2.97 -11.81
C ARG A 46 15.28 3.45 -11.21
N ILE A 47 15.41 3.44 -9.89
CA ILE A 47 16.63 3.86 -9.17
C ILE A 47 17.75 2.84 -9.42
N ALA A 48 17.45 1.54 -9.33
CA ALA A 48 18.41 0.48 -9.62
C ALA A 48 18.96 0.62 -11.05
N ASN A 49 18.08 0.76 -12.04
CA ASN A 49 18.46 0.89 -13.43
C ASN A 49 19.28 2.17 -13.70
N GLN A 50 18.90 3.31 -13.11
CA GLN A 50 19.66 4.55 -13.21
C GLN A 50 21.06 4.40 -12.62
N THR A 51 21.19 3.76 -11.45
CA THR A 51 22.48 3.54 -10.79
C THR A 51 23.32 2.52 -11.58
N ALA A 52 22.69 1.44 -12.06
CA ALA A 52 23.34 0.39 -12.85
C ALA A 52 23.84 0.89 -14.21
N THR A 53 23.17 1.87 -14.81
CA THR A 53 23.56 2.40 -16.14
C THR A 53 24.50 3.61 -16.06
N SER A 54 24.37 4.45 -15.03
CA SER A 54 25.08 5.74 -14.99
C SER A 54 26.28 5.77 -14.03
N TYR A 55 26.27 4.91 -13.00
CA TYR A 55 27.27 4.98 -11.92
C TYR A 55 28.13 3.72 -11.85
N LEU A 56 27.52 2.55 -11.76
CA LEU A 56 28.24 1.29 -11.54
C LEU A 56 29.18 0.85 -12.68
N PRO A 57 28.96 1.19 -13.96
CA PRO A 57 29.93 0.86 -15.01
C PRO A 57 31.33 1.44 -14.76
N SER A 58 31.41 2.62 -14.13
CA SER A 58 32.69 3.25 -13.79
C SER A 58 33.52 2.47 -12.74
N TYR A 59 32.90 1.54 -12.02
CA TYR A 59 33.63 0.61 -11.14
C TYR A 59 34.46 -0.39 -11.95
N PHE A 60 33.91 -0.92 -13.03
CA PHE A 60 34.64 -1.88 -13.90
C PHE A 60 35.70 -1.21 -14.77
N SER A 61 35.60 0.11 -15.02
CA SER A 61 36.64 0.92 -15.65
C SER A 61 37.76 1.33 -14.69
N ASN A 62 37.76 0.93 -13.43
CA ASN A 62 38.64 1.41 -12.37
C ASN A 62 38.59 2.92 -12.07
N ASP A 63 37.55 3.60 -12.52
CA ASP A 63 37.34 5.03 -12.22
C ASP A 63 36.72 5.26 -10.84
N LEU A 64 36.07 4.21 -10.28
CA LEU A 64 35.47 4.23 -8.95
C LEU A 64 36.08 3.19 -8.01
N SER A 65 36.35 3.59 -6.78
CA SER A 65 36.79 2.68 -5.73
C SER A 65 35.62 1.85 -5.17
N ALA A 66 35.90 0.65 -4.64
CA ALA A 66 34.90 -0.16 -3.95
C ALA A 66 34.25 0.61 -2.78
N TRP A 67 35.00 1.48 -2.10
CA TRP A 67 34.47 2.33 -1.02
C TRP A 67 33.44 3.33 -1.53
N SER A 68 33.68 3.96 -2.69
CA SER A 68 32.72 4.89 -3.32
C SER A 68 31.42 4.20 -3.69
N VAL A 69 31.52 3.00 -4.25
CA VAL A 69 30.35 2.17 -4.57
C VAL A 69 29.58 1.82 -3.30
N HIS A 70 30.27 1.32 -2.28
CA HIS A 70 29.64 0.99 -1.00
C HIS A 70 28.91 2.18 -0.39
N SER A 71 29.54 3.38 -0.38
CA SER A 71 28.91 4.61 0.12
C SER A 71 27.64 4.98 -0.65
N GLN A 72 27.64 4.79 -1.99
CA GLN A 72 26.47 5.00 -2.81
C GLN A 72 25.35 4.00 -2.48
N LEU A 73 25.69 2.72 -2.30
CA LEU A 73 24.70 1.71 -1.90
C LEU A 73 24.12 1.99 -0.51
N GLN A 74 24.93 2.47 0.43
CA GLN A 74 24.43 2.90 1.74
C GLN A 74 23.43 4.07 1.62
N ALA A 75 23.71 5.04 0.77
CA ALA A 75 22.77 6.14 0.53
C ALA A 75 21.44 5.62 -0.05
N MET A 76 21.50 4.64 -0.97
CA MET A 76 20.32 3.99 -1.52
C MET A 76 19.57 3.18 -0.46
N GLN A 77 20.28 2.42 0.38
CA GLN A 77 19.71 1.64 1.49
C GLN A 77 18.89 2.55 2.42
N LEU A 78 19.47 3.68 2.85
CA LEU A 78 18.79 4.64 3.71
C LEU A 78 17.58 5.28 3.04
N TYR A 79 17.72 5.68 1.77
CA TYR A 79 16.65 6.34 1.03
C TYR A 79 15.46 5.41 0.74
N LEU A 80 15.75 4.17 0.35
CA LEU A 80 14.74 3.19 -0.05
C LEU A 80 14.21 2.36 1.12
N ASN A 81 14.87 2.41 2.27
CA ASN A 81 14.65 1.48 3.39
C ASN A 81 14.67 0.02 2.89
N ALA A 82 15.75 -0.36 2.20
CA ALA A 82 15.91 -1.62 1.48
C ALA A 82 17.36 -2.08 1.52
N SER A 83 17.61 -3.39 1.57
CA SER A 83 18.95 -3.95 1.39
C SER A 83 19.37 -3.84 -0.06
N VAL A 84 20.60 -3.40 -0.32
CA VAL A 84 21.14 -3.20 -1.66
C VAL A 84 22.38 -4.05 -1.83
N TRP A 85 22.37 -4.95 -2.84
CA TRP A 85 23.47 -5.85 -3.15
C TRP A 85 23.97 -5.63 -4.57
N PHE A 86 25.28 -5.54 -4.73
CA PHE A 86 25.92 -5.49 -6.03
C PHE A 86 26.72 -6.77 -6.25
N VAL A 87 26.31 -7.55 -7.23
CA VAL A 87 26.86 -8.88 -7.52
C VAL A 87 27.41 -8.99 -8.94
N LYS A 88 28.35 -9.90 -9.13
CA LYS A 88 28.83 -10.31 -10.45
C LYS A 88 27.78 -11.18 -11.15
N THR A 89 28.05 -11.50 -12.41
CA THR A 89 27.21 -12.39 -13.25
C THR A 89 27.11 -13.81 -12.71
N ASP A 90 28.05 -14.26 -11.88
CA ASP A 90 28.07 -15.57 -11.22
C ASP A 90 27.39 -15.57 -9.82
N GLY A 91 26.78 -14.46 -9.42
CA GLY A 91 26.17 -14.29 -8.11
C GLY A 91 27.14 -13.94 -6.98
N THR A 92 28.45 -13.81 -7.24
CA THR A 92 29.44 -13.40 -6.22
C THR A 92 29.21 -11.96 -5.81
N LEU A 93 29.16 -11.71 -4.49
CA LEU A 93 28.96 -10.37 -3.95
C LEU A 93 30.21 -9.51 -4.19
N ILE A 94 30.03 -8.33 -4.77
CA ILE A 94 31.07 -7.31 -4.90
C ILE A 94 31.05 -6.41 -3.66
N THR A 95 29.88 -5.89 -3.32
CA THR A 95 29.63 -5.08 -2.13
C THR A 95 28.15 -5.03 -1.81
N SER A 96 27.78 -4.72 -0.58
CA SER A 96 26.41 -4.62 -0.13
C SER A 96 26.22 -3.50 0.88
N ALA A 97 24.98 -3.04 0.99
CA ALA A 97 24.48 -2.21 2.06
C ALA A 97 23.21 -2.88 2.62
N PRO A 98 23.36 -3.82 3.56
CA PRO A 98 22.22 -4.53 4.13
C PRO A 98 21.48 -3.65 5.14
N LEU A 99 20.18 -3.91 5.34
CA LEU A 99 19.44 -3.39 6.49
C LEU A 99 19.94 -4.03 7.79
N ASP A 100 19.73 -3.35 8.91
CA ASP A 100 20.13 -3.85 10.23
C ASP A 100 19.56 -5.26 10.51
N GLY A 101 20.43 -6.18 10.94
CA GLY A 101 20.08 -7.57 11.23
C GLY A 101 20.03 -8.51 10.01
N ILE A 102 20.35 -8.02 8.81
CA ILE A 102 20.41 -8.84 7.60
C ILE A 102 21.87 -8.93 7.16
N GLU A 103 22.39 -10.15 7.05
CA GLU A 103 23.72 -10.39 6.49
C GLU A 103 23.61 -10.70 4.99
N ALA A 104 24.42 -10.03 4.17
CA ALA A 104 24.51 -10.37 2.76
C ALA A 104 25.41 -11.60 2.58
N PRO A 105 25.01 -12.59 1.76
CA PRO A 105 25.82 -13.77 1.48
C PRO A 105 27.08 -13.39 0.67
N GLU A 106 28.16 -14.14 0.84
CA GLU A 106 29.36 -13.96 -0.02
C GLU A 106 29.06 -14.29 -1.50
N GLN A 107 28.16 -15.25 -1.72
CA GLN A 107 27.68 -15.64 -3.04
C GLN A 107 26.23 -16.09 -2.97
N ILE A 108 25.41 -15.66 -3.95
CA ILE A 108 24.04 -16.11 -4.13
C ILE A 108 24.09 -17.48 -4.83
N LEU A 109 23.62 -18.52 -4.14
CA LEU A 109 23.52 -19.86 -4.70
C LEU A 109 22.40 -19.89 -5.75
N GLU A 110 22.65 -20.58 -6.87
CA GLU A 110 21.69 -20.72 -7.99
C GLU A 110 21.21 -19.35 -8.53
N PHE A 111 22.11 -18.37 -8.61
CA PHE A 111 21.79 -17.06 -9.15
C PHE A 111 21.36 -17.14 -10.62
N ASP A 112 20.09 -16.90 -10.89
CA ASP A 112 19.55 -16.84 -12.26
C ASP A 112 18.98 -15.45 -12.56
N PRO A 113 19.65 -14.65 -13.40
CA PRO A 113 19.13 -13.35 -13.80
C PRO A 113 17.79 -13.41 -14.55
N ALA A 114 17.42 -14.56 -15.13
CA ALA A 114 16.15 -14.73 -15.83
C ALA A 114 14.96 -14.94 -14.88
N GLU A 115 15.19 -15.22 -13.61
CA GLU A 115 14.14 -15.46 -12.63
C GLU A 115 13.19 -14.25 -12.47
N ILE A 116 13.72 -13.02 -12.51
CA ILE A 116 12.91 -11.80 -12.48
C ILE A 116 12.12 -11.62 -13.79
N GLY A 117 12.64 -12.13 -14.91
CA GLY A 117 11.94 -12.23 -16.19
C GLY A 117 11.23 -10.92 -16.60
N ASN A 118 10.00 -11.07 -17.13
CA ASN A 118 9.15 -9.94 -17.52
C ASN A 118 8.45 -9.25 -16.34
N ASN A 119 8.51 -9.84 -15.15
CA ASN A 119 7.86 -9.33 -13.96
C ASN A 119 8.77 -8.36 -13.22
N GLN A 120 9.06 -7.22 -13.60
CA GLN A 120 9.88 -6.15 -13.00
C GLN A 120 10.35 -6.36 -11.52
N PHE A 121 9.79 -7.32 -10.79
CA PHE A 121 10.12 -7.69 -9.40
C PHE A 121 9.67 -9.11 -9.06
N ILE A 122 10.28 -9.68 -8.02
CA ILE A 122 9.89 -10.93 -7.34
C ILE A 122 9.45 -10.58 -5.92
N SER A 123 8.42 -11.26 -5.41
CA SER A 123 8.02 -11.18 -3.99
C SER A 123 8.20 -12.54 -3.34
N GLY A 124 8.83 -12.58 -2.18
CA GLY A 124 9.12 -13.79 -1.40
C GLY A 124 10.38 -13.66 -0.57
N ASN A 125 10.85 -14.75 0.01
CA ASN A 125 12.02 -14.78 0.89
C ASN A 125 13.39 -14.77 0.16
N TYR A 126 13.40 -14.58 -1.15
CA TYR A 126 14.56 -14.55 -2.03
C TYR A 126 15.58 -15.66 -1.71
N HIS A 127 15.28 -16.89 -2.14
CA HIS A 127 16.08 -18.12 -1.89
C HIS A 127 16.37 -18.42 -0.41
N GLY A 128 15.55 -17.91 0.50
CA GLY A 128 15.71 -18.13 1.95
C GLY A 128 16.78 -17.25 2.62
N TYR A 129 17.28 -16.23 1.93
CA TYR A 129 18.22 -15.26 2.54
C TYR A 129 17.54 -14.27 3.47
N PHE A 130 16.23 -14.14 3.41
CA PHE A 130 15.44 -13.29 4.28
C PHE A 130 14.44 -14.13 5.09
N GLU A 131 14.29 -13.81 6.38
CA GLU A 131 13.28 -14.45 7.25
C GLU A 131 11.85 -14.02 6.86
N GLU A 132 11.71 -12.78 6.37
CA GLU A 132 10.45 -12.19 5.94
C GLU A 132 10.40 -12.05 4.42
N ASP A 133 9.17 -11.94 3.90
CA ASP A 133 8.98 -11.65 2.47
C ASP A 133 9.55 -10.28 2.11
N VAL A 134 10.30 -10.25 1.02
CA VAL A 134 10.88 -9.04 0.43
C VAL A 134 10.41 -8.86 -1.00
N ILE A 135 10.32 -7.61 -1.44
CA ILE A 135 10.21 -7.27 -2.86
C ILE A 135 11.62 -7.09 -3.39
N THR A 136 12.00 -7.92 -4.34
CA THR A 136 13.32 -7.87 -4.99
C THR A 136 13.20 -7.33 -6.40
N VAL A 137 13.98 -6.32 -6.71
CA VAL A 137 14.19 -5.82 -8.07
C VAL A 137 15.65 -6.00 -8.46
N MET A 138 15.92 -6.18 -9.74
CA MET A 138 17.27 -6.36 -10.28
C MET A 138 17.46 -5.51 -11.52
N ALA A 139 18.62 -4.87 -11.62
CA ALA A 139 19.03 -4.11 -12.78
C ALA A 139 20.42 -4.59 -13.27
N PRO A 140 20.59 -4.89 -14.58
CA PRO A 140 21.87 -5.28 -15.11
C PRO A 140 22.83 -4.09 -15.20
N VAL A 141 24.06 -4.31 -14.78
CA VAL A 141 25.17 -3.36 -14.97
C VAL A 141 25.90 -3.75 -16.25
N THR A 142 25.80 -2.92 -17.26
CA THR A 142 26.38 -3.18 -18.58
C THR A 142 27.56 -2.27 -18.83
N GLN A 143 28.65 -2.84 -19.34
CA GLN A 143 29.82 -2.13 -19.84
C GLN A 143 30.33 -2.81 -21.09
N ASP A 144 30.81 -2.05 -22.07
CA ASP A 144 31.34 -2.54 -23.34
C ASP A 144 30.42 -3.58 -24.02
N PHE A 145 29.10 -3.29 -24.06
CA PHE A 145 28.05 -4.14 -24.63
C PHE A 145 27.90 -5.53 -23.96
N SER A 146 28.45 -5.70 -22.77
CA SER A 146 28.33 -6.93 -21.99
C SER A 146 27.83 -6.65 -20.57
N VAL A 147 27.05 -7.59 -20.02
CA VAL A 147 26.63 -7.52 -18.62
C VAL A 147 27.80 -7.94 -17.72
N GLN A 148 28.22 -7.07 -16.83
CA GLN A 148 29.32 -7.29 -15.89
C GLN A 148 28.84 -7.71 -14.49
N GLY A 149 27.59 -7.40 -14.16
CA GLY A 149 27.01 -7.71 -12.86
C GLY A 149 25.58 -7.23 -12.77
N TYR A 150 25.03 -7.32 -11.57
CA TYR A 150 23.65 -6.96 -11.29
C TYR A 150 23.55 -6.17 -9.99
N LEU A 151 22.70 -5.16 -9.98
CA LEU A 151 22.30 -4.44 -8.78
C LEU A 151 20.94 -4.96 -8.33
N LEU A 152 20.90 -5.54 -7.12
CA LEU A 152 19.69 -6.05 -6.50
C LEU A 152 19.26 -5.11 -5.36
N ILE A 153 17.96 -4.90 -5.24
CA ILE A 153 17.37 -4.13 -4.14
C ILE A 153 16.27 -4.98 -3.52
N HIS A 154 16.39 -5.26 -2.22
CA HIS A 154 15.45 -6.08 -1.45
C HIS A 154 14.77 -5.21 -0.40
N ARG A 155 13.47 -4.99 -0.53
CA ARG A 155 12.68 -4.21 0.42
C ARG A 155 11.74 -5.11 1.20
N PRO A 156 11.76 -5.12 2.55
CA PRO A 156 10.82 -5.89 3.34
C PRO A 156 9.37 -5.47 3.09
N VAL A 157 8.49 -6.45 2.83
CA VAL A 157 7.05 -6.21 2.64
C VAL A 157 6.42 -5.65 3.93
N GLU A 158 6.97 -6.00 5.10
CA GLU A 158 6.50 -5.48 6.37
C GLU A 158 6.65 -3.95 6.47
N SER A 159 7.70 -3.38 5.90
CA SER A 159 7.86 -1.91 5.83
C SER A 159 6.76 -1.23 5.00
N LEU A 160 6.25 -1.92 3.97
CA LEU A 160 5.11 -1.44 3.17
C LEU A 160 3.78 -1.57 3.92
N LYS A 161 3.59 -2.67 4.68
CA LYS A 161 2.40 -2.84 5.54
C LYS A 161 2.31 -1.76 6.61
N GLN A 162 3.42 -1.40 7.23
CA GLN A 162 3.47 -0.29 8.19
C GLN A 162 3.08 1.05 7.54
N THR A 163 3.59 1.30 6.32
CA THR A 163 3.21 2.48 5.54
C THR A 163 1.71 2.44 5.18
N CYS A 164 1.20 1.28 4.75
CA CYS A 164 -0.21 1.07 4.46
C CYS A 164 -1.08 1.37 5.69
N HIS A 165 -0.70 0.86 6.87
CA HIS A 165 -1.43 1.11 8.11
C HIS A 165 -1.49 2.59 8.48
N SER A 166 -0.41 3.34 8.29
CA SER A 166 -0.39 4.79 8.54
C SER A 166 -1.27 5.58 7.58
N LEU A 167 -1.41 5.12 6.33
CA LEU A 167 -2.27 5.75 5.32
C LEU A 167 -3.76 5.42 5.49
N ILE A 168 -4.10 4.30 6.14
CA ILE A 168 -5.49 3.89 6.37
C ILE A 168 -6.14 4.67 7.52
N LEU A 169 -5.37 5.07 8.53
CA LEU A 169 -5.90 5.82 9.67
C LEU A 169 -6.68 7.09 9.28
N PRO A 170 -6.16 7.98 8.40
CA PRO A 170 -6.93 9.13 7.92
C PRO A 170 -8.23 8.75 7.23
N VAL A 171 -8.29 7.62 6.52
CA VAL A 171 -9.50 7.13 5.85
C VAL A 171 -10.58 6.81 6.89
N TYR A 172 -10.24 6.11 7.97
CA TYR A 172 -11.19 5.82 9.05
C TYR A 172 -11.68 7.08 9.76
N ILE A 173 -10.78 8.05 10.01
CA ILE A 173 -11.17 9.34 10.61
C ILE A 173 -12.16 10.07 9.69
N THR A 174 -11.87 10.13 8.39
CA THR A 174 -12.75 10.77 7.41
C THR A 174 -14.12 10.10 7.37
N MET A 175 -14.16 8.77 7.37
CA MET A 175 -15.42 8.03 7.43
C MET A 175 -16.19 8.33 8.71
N ALA A 176 -15.55 8.36 9.87
CA ALA A 176 -16.21 8.68 11.14
C ALA A 176 -16.86 10.08 11.09
N VAL A 177 -16.15 11.07 10.52
CA VAL A 177 -16.68 12.43 10.34
C VAL A 177 -17.90 12.43 9.41
N ILE A 178 -17.83 11.74 8.28
CA ILE A 178 -18.96 11.63 7.34
C ILE A 178 -20.17 10.97 8.00
N TYR A 179 -19.98 9.91 8.79
CA TYR A 179 -21.07 9.29 9.55
C TYR A 179 -21.68 10.21 10.59
N LEU A 180 -20.86 10.97 11.30
CA LEU A 180 -21.35 11.96 12.25
C LEU A 180 -22.22 13.02 11.58
N LEU A 181 -21.73 13.58 10.46
CA LEU A 181 -22.48 14.57 9.67
C LEU A 181 -23.80 13.98 9.11
N SER A 182 -23.74 12.76 8.59
CA SER A 182 -24.93 12.06 8.09
C SER A 182 -25.95 11.80 9.21
N PHE A 183 -25.50 11.48 10.42
CA PHE A 183 -26.37 11.32 11.58
C PHE A 183 -27.03 12.62 11.99
N LEU A 184 -26.30 13.74 12.00
CA LEU A 184 -26.85 15.07 12.24
C LEU A 184 -27.88 15.45 11.18
N PHE A 185 -27.62 15.10 9.92
CA PHE A 185 -28.57 15.31 8.82
C PHE A 185 -29.87 14.52 9.04
N LEU A 186 -29.78 13.25 9.49
CA LEU A 186 -30.96 12.45 9.83
C LEU A 186 -31.81 13.09 10.94
N ILE A 187 -31.17 13.64 11.97
CA ILE A 187 -31.88 14.36 13.03
C ILE A 187 -32.57 15.61 12.48
N GLY A 188 -31.88 16.38 11.64
CA GLY A 188 -32.45 17.54 10.98
C GLY A 188 -33.64 17.16 10.08
N PHE A 189 -33.53 16.10 9.31
CA PHE A 189 -34.58 15.59 8.44
C PHE A 189 -35.84 15.14 9.22
N GLU A 190 -35.64 14.50 10.39
CA GLU A 190 -36.76 14.19 11.32
C GLU A 190 -37.49 15.47 11.74
N PHE A 191 -36.74 16.53 12.07
CA PHE A 191 -37.32 17.75 12.60
C PHE A 191 -38.03 18.60 11.55
N PHE A 192 -37.42 18.72 10.36
CA PHE A 192 -37.90 19.61 9.29
C PHE A 192 -38.92 18.95 8.35
N VAL A 193 -38.86 17.64 8.18
CA VAL A 193 -39.69 16.92 7.20
C VAL A 193 -40.74 16.03 7.88
N PHE A 194 -40.33 15.14 8.76
CA PHE A 194 -41.26 14.18 9.35
C PHE A 194 -42.25 14.80 10.34
N ARG A 195 -41.86 15.80 11.11
CA ARG A 195 -42.78 16.47 12.02
C ARG A 195 -43.91 17.22 11.31
N PRO A 196 -43.66 18.10 10.33
CA PRO A 196 -44.71 18.78 9.57
C PRO A 196 -45.62 17.84 8.81
N LEU A 197 -45.06 16.83 8.10
CA LEU A 197 -45.85 15.84 7.38
C LEU A 197 -46.81 15.09 8.30
N ARG A 198 -46.40 14.79 9.53
CA ARG A 198 -47.24 14.11 10.52
C ARG A 198 -48.41 14.98 10.99
N GLN A 199 -48.17 16.27 11.19
CA GLN A 199 -49.25 17.22 11.56
C GLN A 199 -50.32 17.30 10.47
N ILE A 200 -49.91 17.33 9.21
CA ILE A 200 -50.85 17.36 8.04
C ILE A 200 -51.61 16.05 7.97
N THR A 201 -50.98 14.90 8.18
CA THR A 201 -51.66 13.58 8.14
C THR A 201 -52.62 13.42 9.28
N ASP A 202 -52.28 13.86 10.48
CA ASP A 202 -53.15 13.80 11.66
C ASP A 202 -54.35 14.76 11.51
N CYS A 203 -54.22 15.94 10.87
CA CYS A 203 -55.32 16.83 10.49
C CYS A 203 -56.25 16.21 9.45
N LEU A 204 -55.71 15.58 8.41
CA LEU A 204 -56.50 14.93 7.36
C LEU A 204 -57.32 13.74 7.88
N LEU A 205 -56.75 12.93 8.79
CA LEU A 205 -57.47 11.84 9.45
C LEU A 205 -58.63 12.34 10.29
N TYR A 206 -58.46 13.44 11.02
CA TYR A 206 -59.50 14.04 11.84
C TYR A 206 -60.65 14.62 11.02
N THR A 207 -60.35 15.20 9.85
CA THR A 207 -61.38 15.72 8.93
C THR A 207 -62.11 14.60 8.19
N SER A 208 -61.48 13.45 7.90
CA SER A 208 -62.13 12.28 7.31
C SER A 208 -63.08 11.59 8.29
N ASP A 209 -62.67 11.39 9.54
CA ASP A 209 -63.53 10.80 10.61
C ASP A 209 -64.76 11.68 10.86
N ALA A 210 -64.60 13.01 10.83
CA ALA A 210 -65.71 13.95 11.01
C ALA A 210 -66.67 13.98 9.82
N ALA A 211 -66.23 13.57 8.61
CA ALA A 211 -67.08 13.48 7.43
C ALA A 211 -67.82 12.14 7.34
N ASP A 212 -67.35 11.09 7.97
CA ASP A 212 -67.99 9.77 8.04
C ASP A 212 -69.09 9.69 9.14
N GLU A 213 -69.11 10.68 10.06
CA GLU A 213 -70.13 10.78 11.12
C GLU A 213 -71.36 11.65 10.76
N LEU A 214 -71.43 12.20 9.52
CA LEU A 214 -72.56 12.97 8.97
C LEU A 214 -73.30 12.18 7.91
#